data_d8874ba72efc4472a298830433dfc6bb
#
_entry.id   d8874ba72efc4472a298830433dfc6bb
#
_cell.length_a   1.000
_cell.length_b   1.000
_cell.length_c   1.000
_cell.angle_alpha   90.00
_cell.angle_beta   90.00
_cell.angle_gamma   90.00
#
_symmetry.space_group_name_H-M   'P 1'
#
loop_
_entity.id
_entity.type
_entity.pdbx_description
1 polymer ?
#
loop_
_entity_poly.entity_id
_entity_poly.type
_entity_poly.pdbx_seq_one_letter_code
_entity_poly.pdbx_strand_id
1 'polypeptide(L)'
;TNVLDKIPFLHLTQPSQISFTGEFAQLIAGQASGTQDNASYLDDFESTKSSIDVMTPTSWFLSSVPSMFPENKDKTGLTSGFNRSQMAWYTIDPLFNRKGSTLTPGHIKSDLNQLSNHYVRAIYMRELFPLRQQQTYSTETSTVNAMNIAFYPNERGPYNFNVTDLQADGTLANPQKHWGGMMRKLDTNDFEQANVEYIEFWMLDPFIYSNQQPDARLYGGDFYINLGEISEDILRDGKKFYESGIPVDGSNSFTYSQWGKIPTQSTVTYAFATTSGSRALQDVGFNGLTDAEEQEFYRSAYLDQIQGKVNQAVFDSIFADPARDDYHYYRGSDWDQMQAPILYRYKFINNPQGNSPDSDSRTESYDTSYKSTPDVEDINQDYTLNEYEKYFQYHVSIRPEDLVVGKNYIVDKREYTPSLPNGTKNETVTWYQFRIPVDQYESKVGNINDFSSIRFMRMFLTNFEKPIVMRFGTLDLVRGTWRTYDQPLGAANGGTLEASAVSIEENAEKTPVNYVLPPGIRRGQDPSQPQLVEENEQALSLVVKNLSSGEAKAVYKNTTLDLRQYK
;
A
#
# COMPACT_ATOMS: atom_id res chain seq x y z
N THR A 1 -11.88 51.46 53.23
CA THR A 1 -11.03 52.64 53.60
C THR A 1 -10.57 53.22 52.26
N ASN A 2 -11.04 54.44 51.94
CA ASN A 2 -10.64 55.13 50.73
C ASN A 2 -9.13 55.46 50.79
N VAL A 3 -8.32 54.78 50.00
CA VAL A 3 -6.88 55.01 50.01
C VAL A 3 -6.53 56.39 49.45
N LEU A 4 -7.39 56.94 48.60
CA LEU A 4 -7.22 58.26 48.00
C LEU A 4 -7.50 59.40 48.93
N ASP A 5 -8.28 59.22 50.01
CA ASP A 5 -8.53 60.24 51.05
C ASP A 5 -7.30 60.50 51.92
N LYS A 6 -6.26 59.72 51.81
CA LYS A 6 -4.99 59.90 52.51
C LYS A 6 -3.96 60.73 51.74
N ILE A 7 -4.31 61.19 50.54
CA ILE A 7 -3.43 62.06 49.75
C ILE A 7 -3.70 63.50 50.16
N PRO A 8 -2.70 64.24 50.67
CA PRO A 8 -2.89 65.65 51.07
C PRO A 8 -3.39 66.47 49.86
N PHE A 9 -4.42 67.31 50.11
CA PHE A 9 -5.05 68.20 49.10
C PHE A 9 -6.06 67.53 48.14
N LEU A 10 -6.42 66.25 48.29
CA LEU A 10 -7.47 65.64 47.51
C LEU A 10 -8.70 65.38 48.35
N HIS A 11 -9.79 66.17 48.11
CA HIS A 11 -11.11 65.95 48.73
C HIS A 11 -12.06 65.38 47.71
N LEU A 12 -12.36 64.10 47.82
CA LEU A 12 -13.29 63.41 46.91
C LEU A 12 -14.70 63.38 47.58
N THR A 13 -15.69 63.95 46.89
CA THR A 13 -17.09 63.95 47.32
C THR A 13 -17.87 62.68 46.95
N GLN A 14 -17.25 61.77 46.16
CA GLN A 14 -17.85 60.47 45.81
C GLN A 14 -16.87 59.34 46.08
N PRO A 15 -17.36 58.15 46.44
CA PRO A 15 -16.52 56.98 46.67
C PRO A 15 -15.80 56.55 45.34
N SER A 16 -14.48 56.57 45.36
CA SER A 16 -13.63 56.15 44.24
C SER A 16 -13.03 54.82 44.56
N GLN A 17 -13.11 53.92 43.60
CA GLN A 17 -12.53 52.61 43.66
C GLN A 17 -11.42 52.48 42.57
N ILE A 18 -10.22 52.13 42.96
CA ILE A 18 -9.15 51.78 42.07
C ILE A 18 -8.99 50.26 42.14
N SER A 19 -9.27 49.59 41.06
CA SER A 19 -8.96 48.17 40.88
C SER A 19 -7.77 48.03 39.95
N PHE A 20 -6.79 47.30 40.38
CA PHE A 20 -5.64 46.91 39.55
C PHE A 20 -5.70 45.41 39.35
N THR A 21 -5.83 45.00 38.11
CA THR A 21 -5.76 43.58 37.71
C THR A 21 -4.52 43.43 36.84
N GLY A 22 -3.63 42.61 37.25
CA GLY A 22 -2.42 42.29 36.47
C GLY A 22 -2.26 40.79 36.37
N GLU A 23 -2.07 40.31 35.16
CA GLU A 23 -1.69 38.93 34.92
C GLU A 23 -0.21 38.89 34.57
N PHE A 24 0.53 38.01 35.20
CA PHE A 24 1.92 37.74 34.88
C PHE A 24 2.04 36.28 34.42
N ALA A 25 2.44 36.08 33.19
CA ALA A 25 2.78 34.78 32.67
C ALA A 25 4.27 34.76 32.31
N GLN A 26 5.00 33.83 32.88
CA GLN A 26 6.40 33.61 32.54
C GLN A 26 6.55 32.19 32.00
N LEU A 27 6.95 32.09 30.75
CA LEU A 27 7.37 30.83 30.15
C LEU A 27 8.87 30.64 30.41
N ILE A 28 9.20 29.68 31.23
CA ILE A 28 10.61 29.26 31.43
C ILE A 28 10.82 28.03 30.61
N ALA A 29 11.73 28.10 29.63
CA ALA A 29 12.13 26.93 28.87
C ALA A 29 12.75 25.90 29.83
N GLY A 30 12.02 24.84 30.09
CA GLY A 30 12.46 23.70 30.88
C GLY A 30 12.65 22.50 29.96
N GLN A 31 13.72 21.76 30.19
CA GLN A 31 13.90 20.48 29.52
C GLN A 31 13.20 19.42 30.37
N ALA A 32 12.21 18.72 29.79
CA ALA A 32 11.58 17.59 30.48
C ALA A 32 12.63 16.48 30.68
N SER A 33 12.65 15.90 31.89
CA SER A 33 13.52 14.76 32.15
C SER A 33 13.09 13.58 31.26
N GLY A 34 13.91 13.21 30.30
CA GLY A 34 13.61 12.15 29.31
C GLY A 34 13.61 12.63 27.86
N THR A 35 13.61 13.95 27.61
CA THR A 35 13.80 14.48 26.25
C THR A 35 15.28 14.72 25.99
N GLN A 36 15.74 14.26 24.83
CA GLN A 36 17.09 14.54 24.31
C GLN A 36 16.99 15.61 23.22
N ASP A 37 18.09 16.31 22.95
CA ASP A 37 18.23 17.25 21.82
C ASP A 37 17.28 18.46 21.82
N ASN A 38 16.89 18.98 22.99
CA ASN A 38 16.01 20.14 23.14
C ASN A 38 14.62 19.98 22.49
N ALA A 39 14.09 18.76 22.44
CA ALA A 39 12.75 18.50 21.94
C ALA A 39 11.68 19.03 22.91
N SER A 40 10.60 19.58 22.38
CA SER A 40 9.41 20.01 23.11
C SER A 40 8.19 19.29 22.59
N TYR A 41 7.31 18.86 23.48
CA TYR A 41 6.03 18.23 23.13
C TYR A 41 4.91 19.23 23.41
N LEU A 42 4.00 19.34 22.45
CA LEU A 42 2.74 20.05 22.63
C LEU A 42 1.63 18.99 22.58
N ASP A 43 0.94 18.83 23.68
CA ASP A 43 -0.23 17.98 23.78
C ASP A 43 -1.45 18.75 23.26
N ASP A 44 -2.11 18.22 22.22
CA ASP A 44 -3.33 18.82 21.67
C ASP A 44 -4.60 18.02 22.02
N PHE A 45 -4.46 16.99 22.84
CA PHE A 45 -5.53 16.14 23.38
C PHE A 45 -6.39 15.42 22.32
N GLU A 46 -6.02 15.50 21.07
CA GLU A 46 -6.70 14.90 19.93
C GLU A 46 -5.69 14.17 19.04
N SER A 47 -6.19 13.32 18.16
CA SER A 47 -5.34 12.62 17.19
C SER A 47 -4.55 13.60 16.33
N THR A 48 -3.24 13.71 16.55
CA THR A 48 -2.36 14.55 15.73
C THR A 48 -2.01 13.90 14.39
N LYS A 49 -2.14 12.57 14.32
CA LYS A 49 -1.88 11.75 13.15
C LYS A 49 -3.10 10.90 12.84
N SER A 50 -3.51 10.86 11.59
CA SER A 50 -4.45 9.86 11.08
C SER A 50 -3.87 9.20 9.84
N SER A 51 -4.23 7.95 9.59
CA SER A 51 -3.74 7.21 8.44
C SER A 51 -4.88 6.72 7.54
N ILE A 52 -4.61 6.65 6.24
CA ILE A 52 -5.44 6.01 5.25
C ILE A 52 -4.75 4.71 4.88
N ASP A 53 -5.29 3.59 5.35
CA ASP A 53 -4.80 2.26 5.02
C ASP A 53 -5.06 1.95 3.53
N VAL A 54 -4.01 1.51 2.84
CA VAL A 54 -4.08 1.11 1.43
C VAL A 54 -3.76 -0.37 1.19
N MET A 55 -3.71 -1.18 2.24
CA MET A 55 -3.32 -2.61 2.17
C MET A 55 -4.40 -3.57 1.67
N THR A 56 -5.67 -3.14 1.48
CA THR A 56 -6.74 -4.05 1.04
C THR A 56 -6.45 -4.61 -0.36
N PRO A 57 -6.14 -5.91 -0.54
CA PRO A 57 -5.67 -6.43 -1.82
C PRO A 57 -6.70 -6.34 -2.95
N THR A 58 -7.99 -6.47 -2.64
CA THR A 58 -9.08 -6.41 -3.62
C THR A 58 -9.31 -5.01 -4.21
N SER A 59 -8.74 -3.97 -3.60
CA SER A 59 -8.77 -2.59 -4.11
C SER A 59 -7.66 -2.29 -5.10
N TRP A 60 -6.76 -3.23 -5.34
CA TRP A 60 -5.68 -3.12 -6.29
C TRP A 60 -5.98 -3.90 -7.56
N PHE A 61 -5.53 -3.37 -8.67
CA PHE A 61 -5.72 -3.90 -10.01
C PHE A 61 -4.38 -3.99 -10.73
N LEU A 62 -4.31 -4.76 -11.81
CA LEU A 62 -3.16 -4.77 -12.70
C LEU A 62 -2.89 -3.33 -13.19
N SER A 63 -1.63 -2.92 -13.23
CA SER A 63 -1.30 -1.56 -13.65
C SER A 63 -1.01 -1.46 -15.14
N SER A 64 -1.29 -0.29 -15.72
CA SER A 64 -0.74 0.12 -17.00
C SER A 64 0.79 0.24 -16.94
N VAL A 65 1.45 0.19 -18.10
CA VAL A 65 2.91 0.27 -18.20
C VAL A 65 3.43 1.64 -17.74
N PRO A 66 4.37 1.68 -16.78
CA PRO A 66 4.96 2.95 -16.35
C PRO A 66 5.73 3.65 -17.46
N SER A 67 5.68 5.00 -17.49
CA SER A 67 6.27 5.79 -18.57
C SER A 67 7.80 5.74 -18.64
N MET A 68 8.47 5.25 -17.60
CA MET A 68 9.92 5.04 -17.62
C MET A 68 10.36 3.89 -18.55
N PHE A 69 9.46 2.96 -18.88
CA PHE A 69 9.78 1.85 -19.74
C PHE A 69 9.59 2.23 -21.22
N PRO A 70 10.51 1.80 -22.11
CA PRO A 70 10.46 2.17 -23.53
C PRO A 70 9.19 1.68 -24.24
N GLU A 71 8.61 0.59 -23.82
CA GLU A 71 7.36 0.03 -24.35
C GLU A 71 6.13 0.91 -24.07
N ASN A 72 6.20 1.85 -23.14
CA ASN A 72 5.15 2.87 -22.94
C ASN A 72 4.94 3.76 -24.20
N LYS A 73 5.90 3.78 -25.11
CA LYS A 73 5.78 4.53 -26.38
C LYS A 73 4.80 3.89 -27.35
N ASP A 74 4.60 2.58 -27.28
CA ASP A 74 3.57 1.91 -28.05
C ASP A 74 2.19 2.19 -27.43
N LYS A 75 1.33 2.84 -28.18
CA LYS A 75 0.01 3.27 -27.72
C LYS A 75 -1.11 2.37 -28.20
N THR A 76 -0.81 1.39 -29.04
CA THR A 76 -1.85 0.57 -29.68
C THR A 76 -1.47 -0.89 -29.82
N GLY A 77 -0.22 -1.26 -29.58
CA GLY A 77 0.29 -2.59 -29.91
C GLY A 77 0.61 -3.47 -28.69
N LEU A 78 0.78 -4.76 -28.97
CA LEU A 78 1.10 -5.76 -27.97
C LEU A 78 2.45 -5.51 -27.28
N THR A 79 3.34 -4.71 -27.88
CA THR A 79 4.67 -4.44 -27.30
C THR A 79 4.59 -3.71 -25.97
N SER A 80 3.51 -2.98 -25.67
CA SER A 80 3.33 -2.33 -24.38
C SER A 80 3.27 -3.31 -23.19
N GLY A 81 2.95 -4.59 -23.43
CA GLY A 81 2.96 -5.65 -22.42
C GLY A 81 4.25 -6.50 -22.36
N PHE A 82 5.21 -6.31 -23.28
CA PHE A 82 6.33 -7.27 -23.51
C PHE A 82 7.25 -7.49 -22.31
N ASN A 83 7.43 -6.50 -21.45
CA ASN A 83 8.29 -6.64 -20.27
C ASN A 83 7.47 -6.85 -18.97
N ARG A 84 6.14 -7.02 -19.07
CA ARG A 84 5.32 -7.33 -17.89
C ARG A 84 5.59 -8.76 -17.41
N SER A 85 6.04 -8.89 -16.17
CA SER A 85 6.27 -10.17 -15.50
C SER A 85 5.23 -10.46 -14.43
N GLN A 86 5.16 -11.72 -14.01
CA GLN A 86 4.19 -12.17 -13.02
C GLN A 86 4.40 -11.46 -11.68
N MET A 87 3.34 -10.89 -11.16
CA MET A 87 3.27 -10.26 -9.86
C MET A 87 1.95 -10.64 -9.18
N ALA A 88 2.00 -10.86 -7.89
CA ALA A 88 0.81 -11.15 -7.09
C ALA A 88 0.83 -10.34 -5.80
N TRP A 89 -0.35 -9.89 -5.34
CA TRP A 89 -0.56 -9.18 -4.08
C TRP A 89 -1.72 -9.79 -3.31
N TYR A 90 -1.48 -10.14 -2.07
CA TYR A 90 -2.41 -10.94 -1.28
C TYR A 90 -2.15 -10.85 0.22
N THR A 91 -3.13 -11.26 1.00
CA THR A 91 -2.98 -11.60 2.42
C THR A 91 -3.08 -13.11 2.58
N ILE A 92 -2.24 -13.68 3.44
CA ILE A 92 -2.33 -15.12 3.74
C ILE A 92 -3.58 -15.39 4.56
N ASP A 93 -4.42 -16.31 4.07
CA ASP A 93 -5.63 -16.73 4.78
C ASP A 93 -5.24 -17.35 6.15
N PRO A 94 -5.78 -16.82 7.25
CA PRO A 94 -5.55 -17.38 8.59
C PRO A 94 -5.88 -18.87 8.71
N LEU A 95 -6.71 -19.39 7.80
CA LEU A 95 -7.03 -20.82 7.72
C LEU A 95 -5.78 -21.68 7.65
N PHE A 96 -4.76 -21.29 6.87
CA PHE A 96 -3.53 -22.07 6.73
C PHE A 96 -2.75 -22.19 8.05
N ASN A 97 -2.90 -21.24 8.95
CA ASN A 97 -2.28 -21.24 10.27
C ASN A 97 -3.12 -21.96 11.35
N ARG A 98 -4.35 -22.39 11.04
CA ARG A 98 -5.27 -23.05 11.99
C ARG A 98 -5.11 -24.57 12.00
N LYS A 99 -4.23 -25.08 12.85
CA LYS A 99 -3.97 -26.54 12.96
C LYS A 99 -5.21 -27.37 13.27
N GLY A 100 -6.19 -26.83 14.00
CA GLY A 100 -7.42 -27.53 14.39
C GLY A 100 -8.53 -27.51 13.32
N SER A 101 -8.39 -26.76 12.23
CA SER A 101 -9.41 -26.68 11.19
C SER A 101 -9.41 -27.95 10.33
N THR A 102 -10.61 -28.46 10.04
CA THR A 102 -10.81 -29.55 9.05
C THR A 102 -10.64 -29.07 7.62
N LEU A 103 -10.77 -27.75 7.39
CA LEU A 103 -10.65 -27.13 6.09
C LEU A 103 -9.20 -26.85 5.66
N THR A 104 -8.23 -26.91 6.59
CA THR A 104 -6.82 -26.76 6.24
C THR A 104 -6.31 -28.05 5.62
N PRO A 105 -5.69 -28.03 4.43
CA PRO A 105 -5.17 -29.21 3.76
C PRO A 105 -4.18 -30.00 4.63
N GLY A 106 -4.25 -31.34 4.57
CA GLY A 106 -3.44 -32.21 5.45
C GLY A 106 -1.94 -32.04 5.28
N HIS A 107 -1.45 -31.89 4.05
CA HIS A 107 -0.04 -31.68 3.74
C HIS A 107 0.48 -30.33 4.27
N ILE A 108 -0.36 -29.29 4.30
CA ILE A 108 -0.02 -27.98 4.89
C ILE A 108 0.04 -28.10 6.42
N LYS A 109 -0.96 -28.74 7.05
CA LYS A 109 -0.98 -28.93 8.51
C LYS A 109 0.25 -29.66 9.05
N SER A 110 0.73 -30.65 8.29
CA SER A 110 1.86 -31.49 8.67
C SER A 110 3.21 -30.85 8.38
N ASP A 111 3.29 -29.87 7.48
CA ASP A 111 4.52 -29.17 7.11
C ASP A 111 4.78 -27.98 8.04
N LEU A 112 5.39 -28.28 9.18
CA LEU A 112 5.74 -27.25 10.17
C LEU A 112 6.79 -26.26 9.66
N ASN A 113 7.63 -26.65 8.69
CA ASN A 113 8.61 -25.74 8.09
C ASN A 113 7.91 -24.69 7.23
N GLN A 114 6.92 -25.09 6.43
CA GLN A 114 6.12 -24.16 5.66
C GLN A 114 5.34 -23.18 6.56
N LEU A 115 4.73 -23.69 7.64
CA LEU A 115 4.02 -22.85 8.61
C LEU A 115 4.95 -21.93 9.42
N SER A 116 6.23 -22.23 9.47
CA SER A 116 7.27 -21.40 10.11
C SER A 116 7.90 -20.40 9.16
N ASN A 117 7.62 -20.49 7.86
CA ASN A 117 8.15 -19.56 6.85
C ASN A 117 7.67 -18.14 7.13
N HIS A 118 8.60 -17.19 7.24
CA HIS A 118 8.32 -15.80 7.60
C HIS A 118 7.47 -15.07 6.57
N TYR A 119 7.41 -15.53 5.33
CA TYR A 119 6.50 -14.99 4.31
C TYR A 119 5.07 -15.56 4.39
N VAL A 120 4.85 -16.59 5.23
CA VAL A 120 3.57 -17.31 5.34
C VAL A 120 2.95 -17.18 6.73
N ARG A 121 3.77 -17.32 7.79
CA ARG A 121 3.30 -17.37 9.17
C ARG A 121 2.45 -16.17 9.57
N ALA A 122 1.60 -16.34 10.56
CA ALA A 122 0.92 -15.23 11.20
C ALA A 122 1.94 -14.25 11.81
N ILE A 123 1.66 -12.96 11.67
CA ILE A 123 2.44 -11.88 12.28
C ILE A 123 1.69 -11.37 13.48
N TYR A 124 2.36 -11.36 14.62
CA TYR A 124 1.76 -10.88 15.85
C TYR A 124 1.90 -9.37 15.98
N MET A 125 0.86 -8.72 16.51
CA MET A 125 0.85 -7.27 16.74
C MET A 125 2.10 -6.79 17.51
N ARG A 126 2.54 -7.57 18.49
CA ARG A 126 3.74 -7.26 19.31
C ARG A 126 5.07 -7.25 18.53
N GLU A 127 5.11 -7.82 17.32
CA GLU A 127 6.31 -7.76 16.47
C GLU A 127 6.57 -6.34 15.97
N LEU A 128 5.50 -5.61 15.66
CA LEU A 128 5.54 -4.24 15.15
C LEU A 128 5.28 -3.21 16.25
N PHE A 129 4.32 -3.51 17.13
CA PHE A 129 3.84 -2.59 18.17
C PHE A 129 3.88 -3.27 19.55
N PRO A 130 5.08 -3.44 20.15
CA PRO A 130 5.24 -4.17 21.42
C PRO A 130 4.52 -3.50 22.60
N LEU A 131 4.34 -2.18 22.54
CA LEU A 131 3.71 -1.38 23.60
C LEU A 131 2.18 -1.23 23.42
N ARG A 132 1.64 -1.72 22.30
CA ARG A 132 0.19 -1.75 22.11
C ARG A 132 -0.42 -2.78 23.02
N GLN A 133 -1.39 -2.35 23.84
CA GLN A 133 -2.10 -3.28 24.71
C GLN A 133 -2.82 -4.37 23.92
N GLN A 134 -2.64 -5.60 24.35
CA GLN A 134 -3.33 -6.75 23.79
C GLN A 134 -4.48 -7.14 24.70
N GLN A 135 -5.59 -7.55 24.11
CA GLN A 135 -6.74 -8.05 24.85
C GLN A 135 -6.37 -9.32 25.62
N THR A 136 -6.49 -9.27 26.93
CA THR A 136 -6.03 -10.34 27.85
C THR A 136 -6.96 -11.55 27.91
N TYR A 137 -8.13 -11.50 27.26
CA TYR A 137 -9.18 -12.52 27.39
C TYR A 137 -9.22 -13.56 26.26
N SER A 138 -8.42 -13.40 25.23
CA SER A 138 -8.29 -14.38 24.15
C SER A 138 -7.00 -15.17 24.31
N THR A 139 -7.08 -16.48 24.22
CA THR A 139 -5.90 -17.35 24.06
C THR A 139 -5.24 -17.17 22.70
N GLU A 140 -5.87 -16.44 21.79
CA GLU A 140 -5.33 -16.07 20.50
C GLU A 140 -4.65 -14.69 20.62
N THR A 141 -3.36 -14.67 20.33
CA THR A 141 -2.58 -13.43 20.27
C THR A 141 -3.07 -12.59 19.09
N SER A 142 -3.27 -11.29 19.29
CA SER A 142 -3.67 -10.38 18.22
C SER A 142 -2.65 -10.41 17.06
N THR A 143 -3.15 -10.57 15.84
CA THR A 143 -2.33 -10.65 14.62
C THR A 143 -2.54 -9.43 13.72
N VAL A 144 -1.50 -9.12 12.94
CA VAL A 144 -1.53 -8.11 11.88
C VAL A 144 -1.93 -8.78 10.58
N ASN A 145 -2.86 -8.16 9.85
CA ASN A 145 -3.24 -8.61 8.52
C ASN A 145 -2.24 -8.07 7.49
N ALA A 146 -1.12 -8.76 7.34
CA ALA A 146 -0.03 -8.32 6.47
C ALA A 146 -0.33 -8.58 4.99
N MET A 147 -0.03 -7.59 4.14
CA MET A 147 -0.09 -7.73 2.68
C MET A 147 1.26 -8.20 2.14
N ASN A 148 1.24 -9.23 1.32
CA ASN A 148 2.41 -9.69 0.56
C ASN A 148 2.34 -9.17 -0.87
N ILE A 149 3.49 -8.75 -1.42
CA ILE A 149 3.70 -8.50 -2.84
C ILE A 149 4.78 -9.47 -3.29
N ALA A 150 4.42 -10.41 -4.17
CA ALA A 150 5.34 -11.38 -4.74
C ALA A 150 5.62 -11.02 -6.21
N PHE A 151 6.88 -10.91 -6.59
CA PHE A 151 7.30 -10.58 -7.94
C PHE A 151 8.22 -11.68 -8.51
N TYR A 152 7.94 -12.10 -9.72
CA TYR A 152 8.61 -13.18 -10.43
C TYR A 152 9.19 -12.63 -11.75
N PRO A 153 10.36 -11.99 -11.73
CA PRO A 153 10.89 -11.24 -12.88
C PRO A 153 11.22 -12.13 -14.09
N ASN A 154 11.44 -13.41 -13.88
CA ASN A 154 11.73 -14.41 -14.91
C ASN A 154 10.50 -15.17 -15.41
N GLU A 155 9.29 -14.79 -14.98
CA GLU A 155 8.05 -15.44 -15.40
C GLU A 155 7.16 -14.46 -16.17
N ARG A 156 6.56 -14.95 -17.24
CA ARG A 156 5.62 -14.20 -18.05
C ARG A 156 4.41 -13.76 -17.20
N GLY A 157 4.11 -12.48 -17.22
CA GLY A 157 2.92 -11.92 -16.59
C GLY A 157 1.72 -11.84 -17.54
N PRO A 158 0.56 -11.38 -17.05
CA PRO A 158 -0.62 -11.19 -17.87
C PRO A 158 -0.35 -10.27 -19.07
N TYR A 159 -0.89 -10.67 -20.23
CA TYR A 159 -0.79 -9.92 -21.50
C TYR A 159 0.64 -9.68 -21.99
N ASN A 160 1.59 -10.51 -21.59
CA ASN A 160 2.95 -10.49 -22.12
C ASN A 160 3.07 -11.48 -23.26
N PHE A 161 3.10 -10.98 -24.50
CA PHE A 161 3.21 -11.75 -25.74
C PHE A 161 4.62 -11.67 -26.35
N ASN A 162 5.66 -11.42 -25.54
CA ASN A 162 7.04 -11.33 -26.02
C ASN A 162 7.59 -12.69 -26.44
N VAL A 163 7.83 -12.87 -27.73
CA VAL A 163 8.40 -14.10 -28.32
C VAL A 163 9.93 -14.13 -28.29
N THR A 164 10.57 -12.97 -28.08
CA THR A 164 12.04 -12.86 -28.17
C THR A 164 12.74 -13.18 -26.86
N ASP A 165 12.12 -12.85 -25.75
CA ASP A 165 12.66 -13.08 -24.40
C ASP A 165 12.26 -14.44 -23.81
N LEU A 166 11.32 -15.16 -24.44
CA LEU A 166 10.85 -16.45 -23.96
C LEU A 166 11.87 -17.53 -24.25
N GLN A 167 12.34 -18.24 -23.22
CA GLN A 167 13.28 -19.34 -23.28
C GLN A 167 12.56 -20.68 -23.44
N ALA A 168 13.31 -21.73 -23.78
CA ALA A 168 12.77 -23.06 -24.03
C ALA A 168 12.02 -23.67 -22.82
N ASP A 169 12.40 -23.32 -21.62
CA ASP A 169 11.78 -23.76 -20.37
C ASP A 169 10.60 -22.88 -19.90
N GLY A 170 10.22 -21.88 -20.69
CA GLY A 170 9.14 -20.94 -20.38
C GLY A 170 9.55 -19.76 -19.51
N THR A 171 10.80 -19.68 -19.10
CA THR A 171 11.32 -18.52 -18.37
C THR A 171 11.62 -17.35 -19.31
N LEU A 172 11.64 -16.14 -18.77
CA LEU A 172 12.02 -14.95 -19.50
C LEU A 172 13.53 -14.69 -19.34
N ALA A 173 14.19 -14.36 -20.46
CA ALA A 173 15.56 -13.87 -20.43
C ALA A 173 15.62 -12.45 -19.83
N ASN A 174 16.80 -12.04 -19.33
CA ASN A 174 17.05 -10.68 -18.83
C ASN A 174 16.03 -10.18 -17.76
N PRO A 175 15.82 -10.92 -16.68
CA PRO A 175 14.78 -10.62 -15.70
C PRO A 175 14.86 -9.19 -15.14
N GLN A 176 16.04 -8.56 -15.09
CA GLN A 176 16.23 -7.19 -14.65
C GLN A 176 15.52 -6.13 -15.50
N LYS A 177 15.19 -6.44 -16.77
CA LYS A 177 14.45 -5.50 -17.63
C LYS A 177 12.95 -5.56 -17.43
N HIS A 178 12.49 -6.56 -16.73
CA HIS A 178 11.07 -6.81 -16.53
C HIS A 178 10.54 -6.02 -15.33
N TRP A 179 9.25 -5.80 -15.37
CA TRP A 179 8.51 -5.12 -14.31
C TRP A 179 7.19 -5.84 -14.01
N GLY A 180 6.73 -5.67 -12.79
CA GLY A 180 5.38 -6.04 -12.36
C GLY A 180 4.79 -4.88 -11.57
N GLY A 181 3.51 -4.58 -11.78
CA GLY A 181 2.90 -3.43 -11.16
C GLY A 181 1.42 -3.61 -10.86
N MET A 182 0.98 -2.91 -9.83
CA MET A 182 -0.41 -2.82 -9.41
C MET A 182 -0.80 -1.36 -9.18
N MET A 183 -2.08 -1.02 -9.38
CA MET A 183 -2.59 0.32 -9.19
C MET A 183 -3.96 0.31 -8.53
N ARG A 184 -4.29 1.41 -7.87
CA ARG A 184 -5.60 1.62 -7.25
C ARG A 184 -6.04 3.08 -7.36
N LYS A 185 -7.35 3.30 -7.31
CA LYS A 185 -7.89 4.64 -7.07
C LYS A 185 -7.67 5.08 -5.62
N LEU A 186 -7.60 6.37 -5.42
CA LEU A 186 -7.57 6.99 -4.10
C LEU A 186 -8.86 7.78 -3.88
N ASP A 187 -9.54 7.51 -2.76
CA ASP A 187 -10.76 8.23 -2.40
C ASP A 187 -10.46 9.65 -1.90
N THR A 188 -9.32 9.83 -1.24
CA THR A 188 -8.78 11.14 -0.90
C THR A 188 -7.80 11.55 -1.99
N ASN A 189 -8.23 12.45 -2.86
CA ASN A 189 -7.47 12.88 -4.04
C ASN A 189 -6.77 14.23 -3.86
N ASP A 190 -7.24 15.10 -2.98
CA ASP A 190 -6.58 16.36 -2.64
C ASP A 190 -5.71 16.19 -1.40
N PHE A 191 -4.42 15.89 -1.62
CA PHE A 191 -3.46 15.68 -0.54
C PHE A 191 -3.09 16.97 0.17
N GLU A 192 -3.19 18.12 -0.51
CA GLU A 192 -2.95 19.42 0.12
C GLU A 192 -4.05 19.75 1.10
N GLN A 193 -5.31 19.58 0.71
CA GLN A 193 -6.44 19.80 1.62
C GLN A 193 -6.44 18.79 2.77
N ALA A 194 -6.19 17.52 2.47
CA ALA A 194 -6.15 16.44 3.46
C ALA A 194 -4.90 16.46 4.33
N ASN A 195 -3.90 17.28 3.99
CA ASN A 195 -2.59 17.32 4.62
C ASN A 195 -1.92 15.95 4.70
N VAL A 196 -1.86 15.23 3.58
CA VAL A 196 -1.08 13.99 3.47
C VAL A 196 0.40 14.36 3.43
N GLU A 197 1.16 13.91 4.43
CA GLU A 197 2.56 14.28 4.61
C GLU A 197 3.53 13.16 4.21
N TYR A 198 3.12 11.90 4.46
CA TYR A 198 4.01 10.75 4.30
C TYR A 198 3.28 9.57 3.68
N ILE A 199 4.04 8.79 2.89
CA ILE A 199 3.77 7.38 2.63
C ILE A 199 4.57 6.61 3.69
N GLU A 200 3.89 5.87 4.58
CA GLU A 200 4.54 5.17 5.68
C GLU A 200 4.21 3.67 5.65
N PHE A 201 5.22 2.83 5.79
CA PHE A 201 5.00 1.39 5.85
C PHE A 201 6.05 0.67 6.69
N TRP A 202 5.62 -0.44 7.29
CA TRP A 202 6.51 -1.42 7.89
C TRP A 202 6.68 -2.60 6.96
N MET A 203 7.90 -2.88 6.55
CA MET A 203 8.24 -3.99 5.68
C MET A 203 9.18 -4.96 6.37
N LEU A 204 8.85 -6.26 6.29
CA LEU A 204 9.75 -7.34 6.72
C LEU A 204 10.97 -7.36 5.81
N ASP A 205 12.14 -7.64 6.38
CA ASP A 205 13.37 -7.89 5.60
C ASP A 205 13.09 -8.95 4.52
N PRO A 206 13.09 -8.60 3.24
CA PRO A 206 12.81 -9.57 2.18
C PRO A 206 13.98 -10.52 1.91
N PHE A 207 15.14 -10.30 2.55
CA PHE A 207 16.34 -11.11 2.40
C PHE A 207 16.59 -12.03 3.60
N ILE A 208 15.60 -12.27 4.43
CA ILE A 208 15.72 -13.04 5.67
C ILE A 208 16.32 -14.45 5.47
N TYR A 209 16.08 -15.07 4.31
CA TYR A 209 16.64 -16.37 3.97
C TYR A 209 17.92 -16.29 3.11
N SER A 210 18.46 -15.12 2.87
CA SER A 210 19.64 -14.92 2.01
C SER A 210 20.92 -15.57 2.56
N ASN A 211 21.00 -15.77 3.87
CA ASN A 211 22.12 -16.48 4.49
C ASN A 211 22.17 -17.98 4.11
N GLN A 212 21.04 -18.56 3.71
CA GLN A 212 20.93 -19.93 3.22
C GLN A 212 21.23 -20.06 1.72
N GLN A 213 21.20 -18.91 1.00
CA GLN A 213 21.54 -18.79 -0.40
C GLN A 213 22.45 -17.56 -0.56
N PRO A 214 23.78 -17.70 -0.44
CA PRO A 214 24.72 -16.58 -0.43
C PRO A 214 24.57 -15.63 -1.62
N ASP A 215 24.13 -16.15 -2.77
CA ASP A 215 23.91 -15.36 -3.97
C ASP A 215 22.64 -14.48 -3.91
N ALA A 216 21.70 -14.76 -3.01
CA ALA A 216 20.44 -13.99 -2.92
C ALA A 216 20.68 -12.54 -2.49
N ARG A 217 21.77 -12.24 -1.78
CA ARG A 217 22.16 -10.87 -1.40
C ARG A 217 22.55 -9.99 -2.59
N LEU A 218 22.88 -10.61 -3.72
CA LEU A 218 23.26 -9.90 -4.94
C LEU A 218 22.05 -9.47 -5.78
N TYR A 219 20.83 -9.93 -5.44
CA TYR A 219 19.65 -9.86 -6.30
C TYR A 219 18.58 -8.91 -5.78
N GLY A 220 18.98 -7.78 -5.23
CA GLY A 220 18.06 -6.68 -4.96
C GLY A 220 17.53 -6.05 -6.24
N GLY A 221 16.61 -5.12 -6.07
CA GLY A 221 15.98 -4.39 -7.17
C GLY A 221 15.38 -3.08 -6.70
N ASP A 222 14.45 -2.57 -7.47
CA ASP A 222 13.88 -1.26 -7.28
C ASP A 222 12.36 -1.34 -7.09
N PHE A 223 11.87 -0.66 -6.07
CA PHE A 223 10.46 -0.48 -5.77
C PHE A 223 10.08 0.97 -6.01
N TYR A 224 9.10 1.18 -6.86
CA TYR A 224 8.61 2.50 -7.20
C TYR A 224 7.17 2.70 -6.75
N ILE A 225 6.87 3.92 -6.32
CA ILE A 225 5.52 4.39 -6.02
C ILE A 225 5.25 5.62 -6.88
N ASN A 226 4.12 5.62 -7.58
CA ASN A 226 3.64 6.77 -8.33
C ASN A 226 2.36 7.30 -7.69
N LEU A 227 2.25 8.61 -7.52
CA LEU A 227 1.06 9.30 -7.01
C LEU A 227 0.64 10.40 -7.99
N GLY A 228 -0.58 10.35 -8.49
CA GLY A 228 -1.09 11.34 -9.43
C GLY A 228 -2.21 10.83 -10.32
N GLU A 229 -2.23 11.32 -11.56
CA GLU A 229 -3.06 10.79 -12.63
C GLU A 229 -2.27 9.74 -13.41
N ILE A 230 -2.76 8.51 -13.39
CA ILE A 230 -2.11 7.35 -13.99
C ILE A 230 -3.06 6.77 -15.02
N SER A 231 -2.55 6.38 -16.17
CA SER A 231 -3.34 5.79 -17.24
C SER A 231 -4.07 4.53 -16.77
N GLU A 232 -5.35 4.46 -17.05
CA GLU A 232 -6.20 3.28 -16.83
C GLU A 232 -6.18 2.34 -18.05
N ASP A 233 -5.61 2.78 -19.18
CA ASP A 233 -5.45 2.02 -20.41
C ASP A 233 -4.37 0.94 -20.21
N ILE A 234 -4.78 -0.21 -19.69
CA ILE A 234 -3.91 -1.34 -19.32
C ILE A 234 -3.46 -2.08 -20.58
N LEU A 235 -4.39 -2.30 -21.49
CA LEU A 235 -4.17 -2.90 -22.80
C LEU A 235 -4.18 -1.80 -23.87
N ARG A 236 -3.13 -1.04 -23.95
CA ARG A 236 -2.95 0.18 -24.73
C ARG A 236 -3.60 0.17 -26.13
N ASP A 237 -4.81 0.70 -26.23
CA ASP A 237 -5.52 0.90 -27.49
C ASP A 237 -6.41 2.16 -27.48
N GLY A 238 -6.42 2.91 -26.38
CA GLY A 238 -7.24 4.10 -26.18
C GLY A 238 -8.72 3.80 -25.98
N LYS A 239 -9.09 2.54 -25.67
CA LYS A 239 -10.47 2.11 -25.46
C LYS A 239 -10.54 1.23 -24.22
N LYS A 240 -11.58 1.46 -23.43
CA LYS A 240 -11.82 0.66 -22.23
C LYS A 240 -12.70 -0.54 -22.52
N PHE A 241 -12.43 -1.61 -21.81
CA PHE A 241 -13.23 -2.83 -21.85
C PHE A 241 -14.31 -2.79 -20.77
N TYR A 242 -15.53 -3.11 -21.18
CA TYR A 242 -16.65 -3.38 -20.28
C TYR A 242 -17.18 -4.78 -20.58
N GLU A 243 -16.87 -5.73 -19.75
CA GLU A 243 -17.31 -7.12 -19.91
C GLU A 243 -18.82 -7.24 -19.90
N SER A 244 -19.50 -6.34 -19.16
CA SER A 244 -20.96 -6.21 -19.19
C SER A 244 -21.54 -5.87 -20.56
N GLY A 245 -20.73 -5.28 -21.44
CA GLY A 245 -21.09 -4.98 -22.82
C GLY A 245 -20.89 -6.15 -23.79
N ILE A 246 -20.27 -7.24 -23.35
CA ILE A 246 -20.11 -8.46 -24.16
C ILE A 246 -21.44 -9.22 -24.17
N PRO A 247 -22.06 -9.42 -25.36
CA PRO A 247 -23.38 -10.04 -25.42
C PRO A 247 -23.32 -11.51 -25.02
N VAL A 248 -24.24 -11.93 -24.14
CA VAL A 248 -24.41 -13.33 -23.75
C VAL A 248 -25.31 -14.12 -24.68
N ASP A 249 -25.96 -13.45 -25.64
CA ASP A 249 -26.88 -14.03 -26.62
C ASP A 249 -26.22 -14.42 -27.95
N GLY A 250 -24.90 -14.26 -28.05
CA GLY A 250 -24.13 -14.55 -29.25
C GLY A 250 -24.23 -13.46 -30.34
N SER A 251 -24.79 -12.29 -30.05
CA SER A 251 -24.77 -11.16 -31.00
C SER A 251 -23.38 -10.57 -31.16
N ASN A 252 -23.05 -10.07 -32.36
CA ASN A 252 -21.74 -9.51 -32.68
C ASN A 252 -21.69 -7.98 -32.47
N SER A 253 -22.06 -7.51 -31.27
CA SER A 253 -22.02 -6.09 -30.94
C SER A 253 -20.68 -5.65 -30.38
N PHE A 254 -19.58 -6.05 -31.04
CA PHE A 254 -18.22 -5.71 -30.66
C PHE A 254 -17.34 -5.41 -31.87
N THR A 255 -16.23 -4.74 -31.62
CA THR A 255 -15.13 -4.53 -32.58
C THR A 255 -13.87 -5.15 -32.00
N TYR A 256 -12.78 -5.17 -32.78
CA TYR A 256 -11.50 -5.69 -32.32
C TYR A 256 -10.44 -4.59 -32.30
N SER A 257 -9.58 -4.64 -31.26
CA SER A 257 -8.27 -4.02 -31.23
C SER A 257 -7.19 -5.06 -31.52
N GLN A 258 -5.92 -4.71 -31.31
CA GLN A 258 -4.84 -5.71 -31.31
C GLN A 258 -4.85 -6.60 -30.08
N TRP A 259 -5.57 -6.19 -29.03
CA TRP A 259 -5.66 -6.90 -27.76
C TRP A 259 -6.84 -7.87 -27.71
N GLY A 260 -7.94 -7.59 -28.37
CA GLY A 260 -9.12 -8.46 -28.34
C GLY A 260 -10.41 -7.74 -28.67
N LYS A 261 -11.51 -8.18 -28.05
CA LYS A 261 -12.87 -7.69 -28.27
C LYS A 261 -13.12 -6.41 -27.48
N ILE A 262 -13.76 -5.44 -28.13
CA ILE A 262 -14.22 -4.21 -27.49
C ILE A 262 -15.72 -4.08 -27.74
N PRO A 263 -16.57 -4.07 -26.71
CA PRO A 263 -18.01 -3.85 -26.87
C PRO A 263 -18.28 -2.49 -27.54
N THR A 264 -19.16 -2.49 -28.53
CA THR A 264 -19.54 -1.25 -29.25
C THR A 264 -20.69 -0.51 -28.56
N GLN A 265 -21.46 -1.20 -27.73
CA GLN A 265 -22.57 -0.64 -26.98
C GLN A 265 -22.59 -1.26 -25.58
N SER A 266 -22.52 -0.42 -24.57
CA SER A 266 -22.85 -0.78 -23.21
C SER A 266 -23.95 0.17 -22.73
N THR A 267 -25.17 -0.35 -22.58
CA THR A 267 -26.32 0.44 -22.10
C THR A 267 -26.30 0.63 -20.59
N VAL A 268 -25.65 -0.27 -19.88
CA VAL A 268 -25.50 -0.21 -18.41
C VAL A 268 -24.08 -0.60 -18.06
N THR A 269 -23.32 0.36 -17.63
CA THR A 269 -21.93 0.19 -17.20
C THR A 269 -21.87 -0.49 -15.83
N TYR A 270 -20.90 -1.35 -15.60
CA TYR A 270 -20.70 -2.11 -14.34
C TYR A 270 -21.87 -3.02 -13.93
N ALA A 271 -22.81 -3.31 -14.84
CA ALA A 271 -23.87 -4.27 -14.63
C ALA A 271 -23.60 -5.53 -15.46
N PHE A 272 -23.69 -6.69 -14.83
CA PHE A 272 -23.42 -7.97 -15.44
C PHE A 272 -24.69 -8.81 -15.49
N ALA A 273 -24.81 -9.66 -16.51
CA ALA A 273 -25.95 -10.55 -16.64
C ALA A 273 -25.97 -11.57 -15.48
N THR A 274 -27.14 -11.81 -14.93
CA THR A 274 -27.38 -12.80 -13.85
C THR A 274 -27.88 -14.15 -14.36
N THR A 275 -27.95 -14.30 -15.69
CA THR A 275 -28.40 -15.55 -16.33
C THR A 275 -27.35 -16.63 -16.13
N SER A 276 -27.79 -17.89 -16.00
CA SER A 276 -26.90 -19.05 -15.91
C SER A 276 -25.87 -19.08 -17.04
N GLY A 277 -24.58 -19.27 -16.72
CA GLY A 277 -23.48 -19.33 -17.66
C GLY A 277 -22.97 -17.96 -18.18
N SER A 278 -23.60 -16.84 -17.79
CA SER A 278 -23.22 -15.52 -18.31
C SER A 278 -21.81 -15.08 -17.86
N ARG A 279 -21.37 -15.49 -16.67
CA ARG A 279 -20.03 -15.14 -16.19
C ARG A 279 -18.92 -15.72 -17.03
N ALA A 280 -19.05 -16.95 -17.50
CA ALA A 280 -18.09 -17.56 -18.40
C ALA A 280 -17.91 -16.80 -19.73
N LEU A 281 -18.85 -15.91 -20.08
CA LEU A 281 -18.83 -15.06 -21.27
C LEU A 281 -18.50 -13.59 -20.96
N GLN A 282 -18.62 -13.17 -19.72
CA GLN A 282 -18.43 -11.78 -19.31
C GLN A 282 -17.23 -11.55 -18.40
N ASP A 283 -16.80 -12.54 -17.63
CA ASP A 283 -15.59 -12.46 -16.81
C ASP A 283 -14.38 -13.02 -17.59
N VAL A 284 -14.00 -12.30 -18.62
CA VAL A 284 -13.06 -12.72 -19.67
C VAL A 284 -11.82 -11.81 -19.74
N GLY A 285 -11.42 -11.27 -18.62
CA GLY A 285 -10.22 -10.43 -18.52
C GLY A 285 -10.34 -9.11 -19.27
N PHE A 286 -9.23 -8.38 -19.35
CA PHE A 286 -9.19 -7.08 -20.04
C PHE A 286 -9.19 -7.17 -21.57
N ASN A 287 -8.97 -8.32 -22.17
CA ASN A 287 -8.97 -8.50 -23.61
C ASN A 287 -10.35 -8.89 -24.19
N GLY A 288 -11.31 -9.16 -23.32
CA GLY A 288 -12.68 -9.54 -23.72
C GLY A 288 -12.78 -10.88 -24.47
N LEU A 289 -11.77 -11.76 -24.35
CA LEU A 289 -11.69 -13.06 -25.02
C LEU A 289 -11.72 -14.19 -24.00
N THR A 290 -12.38 -15.27 -24.34
CA THR A 290 -12.22 -16.55 -23.63
C THR A 290 -10.95 -17.24 -24.12
N ASP A 291 -10.39 -18.21 -23.37
CA ASP A 291 -9.17 -18.95 -23.76
C ASP A 291 -9.27 -19.54 -25.18
N ALA A 292 -10.43 -20.11 -25.52
CA ALA A 292 -10.65 -20.66 -26.84
C ALA A 292 -10.60 -19.59 -27.96
N GLU A 293 -11.06 -18.38 -27.67
CA GLU A 293 -10.98 -17.25 -28.58
C GLU A 293 -9.56 -16.68 -28.64
N GLU A 294 -8.82 -16.67 -27.52
CA GLU A 294 -7.42 -16.28 -27.47
C GLU A 294 -6.53 -17.21 -28.31
N GLN A 295 -6.75 -18.51 -28.23
CA GLN A 295 -6.03 -19.50 -29.04
C GLN A 295 -6.16 -19.23 -30.53
N GLU A 296 -7.31 -18.76 -30.98
CA GLU A 296 -7.52 -18.38 -32.37
C GLU A 296 -6.98 -17.00 -32.68
N PHE A 297 -7.29 -16.01 -31.82
CA PHE A 297 -6.93 -14.61 -32.01
C PHE A 297 -5.43 -14.37 -32.01
N TYR A 298 -4.71 -14.96 -31.04
CA TYR A 298 -3.25 -14.83 -30.93
C TYR A 298 -2.45 -15.89 -31.67
N ARG A 299 -3.10 -16.72 -32.48
CA ARG A 299 -2.43 -17.82 -33.20
C ARG A 299 -1.20 -17.33 -34.00
N SER A 300 -1.40 -16.45 -34.96
CA SER A 300 -0.32 -15.96 -35.82
C SER A 300 0.60 -14.94 -35.13
N ALA A 301 0.04 -14.13 -34.24
CA ALA A 301 0.80 -13.09 -33.57
C ALA A 301 1.72 -13.62 -32.48
N TYR A 302 1.40 -14.77 -31.87
CA TYR A 302 2.14 -15.31 -30.75
C TYR A 302 2.37 -16.82 -30.80
N LEU A 303 1.32 -17.66 -30.87
CA LEU A 303 1.42 -19.09 -30.67
C LEU A 303 2.28 -19.77 -31.75
N ASP A 304 2.06 -19.47 -33.04
CA ASP A 304 2.86 -20.01 -34.14
C ASP A 304 4.33 -19.60 -34.08
N GLN A 305 4.61 -18.44 -33.46
CA GLN A 305 5.97 -17.92 -33.32
C GLN A 305 6.77 -18.58 -32.20
N ILE A 306 6.11 -19.14 -31.17
CA ILE A 306 6.77 -19.87 -30.08
C ILE A 306 6.75 -21.37 -30.25
N GLN A 307 5.91 -21.89 -31.14
CA GLN A 307 5.86 -23.32 -31.46
C GLN A 307 7.21 -23.83 -31.94
N GLY A 308 7.74 -24.86 -31.27
CA GLY A 308 9.07 -25.41 -31.54
C GLY A 308 10.24 -24.60 -30.96
N LYS A 309 10.01 -23.43 -30.42
CA LYS A 309 11.02 -22.66 -29.64
C LYS A 309 11.04 -23.05 -28.17
N VAL A 310 9.87 -23.33 -27.62
CA VAL A 310 9.72 -23.77 -26.24
C VAL A 310 9.49 -25.27 -26.15
N ASN A 311 9.73 -25.85 -24.99
CA ASN A 311 9.42 -27.25 -24.72
C ASN A 311 7.91 -27.50 -24.87
N GLN A 312 7.52 -28.72 -25.29
CA GLN A 312 6.11 -29.03 -25.55
C GLN A 312 5.20 -28.77 -24.36
N ALA A 313 5.61 -29.18 -23.16
CA ALA A 313 4.81 -28.93 -21.94
C ALA A 313 4.61 -27.43 -21.66
N VAL A 314 5.61 -26.61 -21.98
CA VAL A 314 5.51 -25.14 -21.87
C VAL A 314 4.56 -24.59 -22.94
N PHE A 315 4.67 -25.10 -24.17
CA PHE A 315 3.75 -24.71 -25.22
C PHE A 315 2.30 -25.07 -24.89
N ASP A 316 2.06 -26.28 -24.40
CA ASP A 316 0.72 -26.73 -24.01
C ASP A 316 0.13 -25.86 -22.90
N SER A 317 0.94 -25.44 -21.92
CA SER A 317 0.53 -24.51 -20.86
C SER A 317 0.21 -23.11 -21.40
N ILE A 318 1.02 -22.59 -22.34
CA ILE A 318 0.76 -21.28 -22.96
C ILE A 318 -0.44 -21.36 -23.91
N PHE A 319 -0.64 -22.48 -24.57
CA PHE A 319 -1.78 -22.68 -25.46
C PHE A 319 -3.11 -22.75 -24.67
N ALA A 320 -3.08 -23.29 -23.45
CA ALA A 320 -4.26 -23.33 -22.58
C ALA A 320 -4.73 -21.93 -22.14
N ASP A 321 -3.79 -21.03 -21.85
CA ASP A 321 -4.01 -19.64 -21.42
C ASP A 321 -3.01 -18.74 -22.15
N PRO A 322 -3.30 -18.31 -23.40
CA PRO A 322 -2.38 -17.50 -24.20
C PRO A 322 -2.09 -16.12 -23.60
N ALA A 323 -3.08 -15.46 -23.03
CA ALA A 323 -2.93 -14.15 -22.41
C ALA A 323 -2.29 -14.20 -21.02
N ARG A 324 -2.25 -15.35 -20.37
CA ARG A 324 -1.74 -15.54 -19.03
C ARG A 324 -2.55 -14.79 -17.98
N ASP A 325 -3.83 -14.65 -18.17
CA ASP A 325 -4.71 -13.85 -17.33
C ASP A 325 -5.75 -14.66 -16.54
N ASP A 326 -5.67 -15.98 -16.57
CA ASP A 326 -6.51 -16.88 -15.80
C ASP A 326 -6.32 -16.71 -14.29
N TYR A 327 -7.41 -16.36 -13.62
CA TYR A 327 -7.49 -16.34 -12.16
C TYR A 327 -7.47 -17.76 -11.59
N HIS A 328 -6.75 -17.93 -10.49
CA HIS A 328 -6.81 -19.18 -9.74
C HIS A 328 -6.93 -18.93 -8.24
N TYR A 329 -7.98 -19.52 -7.64
CA TYR A 329 -8.23 -19.38 -6.21
C TYR A 329 -7.24 -20.21 -5.39
N TYR A 330 -6.67 -19.61 -4.33
CA TYR A 330 -5.60 -20.20 -3.52
C TYR A 330 -6.00 -21.47 -2.72
N ARG A 331 -7.31 -21.75 -2.58
CA ARG A 331 -7.82 -22.92 -1.85
C ARG A 331 -8.31 -24.05 -2.76
N GLY A 332 -8.17 -23.93 -4.05
CA GLY A 332 -8.65 -24.93 -5.00
C GLY A 332 -8.25 -26.36 -4.64
N SER A 333 -9.13 -27.34 -4.84
CA SER A 333 -8.88 -28.75 -4.56
C SER A 333 -7.78 -29.36 -5.44
N ASP A 334 -7.55 -28.80 -6.60
CA ASP A 334 -6.44 -29.13 -7.49
C ASP A 334 -5.08 -28.80 -6.88
N TRP A 335 -4.97 -27.65 -6.19
CA TRP A 335 -3.78 -27.31 -5.38
C TRP A 335 -3.50 -28.34 -4.30
N ASP A 336 -4.56 -28.88 -3.69
CA ASP A 336 -4.44 -29.92 -2.66
C ASP A 336 -3.97 -31.26 -3.26
N GLN A 337 -4.45 -31.61 -4.45
CA GLN A 337 -4.00 -32.79 -5.18
C GLN A 337 -2.53 -32.68 -5.60
N MET A 338 -2.09 -31.50 -6.04
CA MET A 338 -0.69 -31.22 -6.38
C MET A 338 0.20 -31.02 -5.15
N GLN A 339 -0.36 -30.99 -3.95
CA GLN A 339 0.34 -30.65 -2.70
C GLN A 339 1.08 -29.30 -2.80
N ALA A 340 0.48 -28.34 -3.50
CA ALA A 340 1.08 -27.04 -3.74
C ALA A 340 1.38 -26.29 -2.43
N PRO A 341 2.58 -25.69 -2.29
CA PRO A 341 2.93 -24.90 -1.12
C PRO A 341 2.13 -23.60 -1.08
N ILE A 342 1.95 -23.01 0.11
CA ILE A 342 1.07 -21.86 0.33
C ILE A 342 1.41 -20.68 -0.58
N LEU A 343 2.69 -20.30 -0.69
CA LEU A 343 3.10 -19.16 -1.52
C LEU A 343 2.79 -19.37 -3.01
N TYR A 344 2.90 -20.60 -3.49
CA TYR A 344 2.62 -20.92 -4.90
C TYR A 344 1.14 -20.75 -5.25
N ARG A 345 0.23 -21.03 -4.28
CA ARG A 345 -1.22 -20.94 -4.45
C ARG A 345 -1.72 -19.53 -4.71
N TYR A 346 -0.95 -18.51 -4.30
CA TYR A 346 -1.33 -17.09 -4.48
C TYR A 346 -0.79 -16.49 -5.78
N LYS A 347 -0.05 -17.24 -6.59
CA LYS A 347 0.63 -16.70 -7.77
C LYS A 347 -0.34 -16.06 -8.78
N PHE A 348 -1.53 -16.61 -8.97
CA PHE A 348 -2.51 -16.19 -9.97
C PHE A 348 -3.77 -15.58 -9.36
N ILE A 349 -3.72 -15.17 -8.09
CA ILE A 349 -4.88 -14.64 -7.36
C ILE A 349 -5.37 -13.28 -7.88
N ASN A 350 -4.53 -12.55 -8.60
CA ASN A 350 -4.85 -11.22 -9.11
C ASN A 350 -5.02 -11.20 -10.64
N ASN A 351 -5.02 -12.35 -11.28
CA ASN A 351 -5.31 -12.45 -12.70
C ASN A 351 -6.78 -12.09 -12.95
N PRO A 352 -7.09 -11.33 -14.01
CA PRO A 352 -8.42 -10.73 -14.17
C PRO A 352 -9.49 -11.67 -14.72
N GLN A 353 -9.15 -12.70 -15.49
CA GLN A 353 -10.14 -13.59 -16.09
C GLN A 353 -10.71 -14.58 -15.08
N GLY A 354 -12.03 -14.60 -14.90
CA GLY A 354 -12.71 -15.57 -14.04
C GLY A 354 -12.64 -15.28 -12.54
N ASN A 355 -12.30 -14.05 -12.12
CA ASN A 355 -12.10 -13.72 -10.71
C ASN A 355 -13.35 -13.30 -9.95
N SER A 356 -14.51 -13.20 -10.59
CA SER A 356 -15.79 -12.85 -10.00
C SER A 356 -16.70 -14.07 -9.79
N PRO A 357 -17.80 -13.95 -8.98
CA PRO A 357 -18.61 -15.11 -8.64
C PRO A 357 -19.38 -15.67 -9.84
N ASP A 358 -19.28 -16.98 -10.04
CA ASP A 358 -20.18 -17.76 -10.87
C ASP A 358 -21.06 -18.64 -9.99
N SER A 359 -22.36 -18.41 -10.00
CA SER A 359 -23.32 -19.18 -9.19
C SER A 359 -23.53 -20.61 -9.70
N ASP A 360 -23.15 -20.89 -10.93
CA ASP A 360 -23.59 -22.10 -11.63
C ASP A 360 -22.52 -23.20 -11.68
N SER A 361 -21.24 -22.84 -11.52
CA SER A 361 -20.11 -23.76 -11.67
C SER A 361 -19.33 -24.02 -10.37
N ARG A 362 -19.99 -23.99 -9.21
CA ARG A 362 -19.34 -24.31 -7.94
C ARG A 362 -18.88 -25.77 -7.89
N THR A 363 -17.60 -25.98 -8.17
CA THR A 363 -16.93 -27.26 -7.92
C THR A 363 -16.47 -27.37 -6.46
N GLU A 364 -16.35 -26.24 -5.75
CA GLU A 364 -15.93 -26.17 -4.37
C GLU A 364 -17.10 -25.86 -3.42
N SER A 365 -16.98 -26.30 -2.18
CA SER A 365 -18.01 -26.10 -1.14
C SER A 365 -18.02 -24.69 -0.53
N TYR A 366 -17.15 -23.81 -0.99
CA TYR A 366 -16.98 -22.43 -0.53
C TYR A 366 -16.91 -21.48 -1.73
N ASP A 367 -17.10 -20.20 -1.47
CA ASP A 367 -16.95 -19.17 -2.49
C ASP A 367 -15.49 -19.06 -2.92
N THR A 368 -15.24 -19.16 -4.23
CA THR A 368 -13.90 -19.08 -4.84
C THR A 368 -13.65 -17.75 -5.52
N SER A 369 -14.62 -16.83 -5.54
CA SER A 369 -14.44 -15.51 -6.12
C SER A 369 -13.47 -14.64 -5.32
N TYR A 370 -12.72 -13.81 -6.00
CA TYR A 370 -11.82 -12.83 -5.38
C TYR A 370 -12.45 -11.43 -5.32
N LYS A 371 -13.20 -11.08 -6.35
CA LYS A 371 -13.93 -9.82 -6.46
C LYS A 371 -15.42 -10.06 -6.65
N SER A 372 -16.23 -9.06 -6.34
CA SER A 372 -17.70 -9.17 -6.50
C SER A 372 -18.16 -8.99 -7.95
N THR A 373 -17.35 -8.35 -8.78
CA THR A 373 -17.62 -8.06 -10.19
C THR A 373 -16.35 -8.26 -11.00
N PRO A 374 -16.42 -8.57 -12.30
CA PRO A 374 -15.28 -8.61 -13.19
C PRO A 374 -14.45 -7.32 -13.15
N ASP A 375 -13.17 -7.44 -13.40
CA ASP A 375 -12.27 -6.31 -13.53
C ASP A 375 -12.51 -5.54 -14.83
N VAL A 376 -12.53 -4.22 -14.76
CA VAL A 376 -12.63 -3.31 -15.90
C VAL A 376 -11.50 -2.32 -15.90
N GLU A 377 -11.14 -1.77 -17.06
CA GLU A 377 -10.06 -0.78 -17.15
C GLU A 377 -10.38 0.55 -16.47
N ASP A 378 -11.66 0.95 -16.45
CA ASP A 378 -12.14 2.14 -15.72
C ASP A 378 -12.17 1.86 -14.20
N ILE A 379 -11.00 1.86 -13.57
CA ILE A 379 -10.80 1.46 -12.17
C ILE A 379 -11.50 2.43 -11.19
N ASN A 380 -11.53 3.72 -11.55
CA ASN A 380 -12.15 4.73 -10.69
C ASN A 380 -13.67 4.81 -10.87
N GLN A 381 -14.23 4.15 -11.90
CA GLN A 381 -15.65 4.09 -12.22
C GLN A 381 -16.28 5.45 -12.52
N ASP A 382 -15.52 6.33 -13.19
CA ASP A 382 -16.01 7.67 -13.59
C ASP A 382 -16.55 7.72 -15.02
N TYR A 383 -16.65 6.56 -15.70
CA TYR A 383 -17.14 6.38 -17.07
C TYR A 383 -16.21 6.94 -18.16
N THR A 384 -15.02 7.35 -17.79
CA THR A 384 -13.99 7.80 -18.73
C THR A 384 -12.76 6.93 -18.62
N LEU A 385 -11.95 6.85 -19.68
CA LEU A 385 -10.65 6.22 -19.65
C LEU A 385 -9.60 7.31 -19.45
N ASN A 386 -8.89 7.28 -18.33
CA ASN A 386 -7.76 8.16 -18.14
C ASN A 386 -6.54 7.60 -18.88
N GLU A 387 -6.04 8.35 -19.88
CA GLU A 387 -4.82 8.01 -20.64
C GLU A 387 -3.61 8.85 -20.21
N TYR A 388 -3.78 9.76 -19.27
CA TYR A 388 -2.72 10.67 -18.86
C TYR A 388 -1.76 10.02 -17.88
N GLU A 389 -0.50 10.34 -18.03
CA GLU A 389 0.59 9.99 -17.12
C GLU A 389 1.14 11.29 -16.53
N LYS A 390 0.62 11.71 -15.37
CA LYS A 390 1.04 12.92 -14.64
C LYS A 390 1.13 12.57 -13.16
N TYR A 391 2.33 12.25 -12.69
CA TYR A 391 2.52 11.77 -11.35
C TYR A 391 3.87 12.15 -10.74
N PHE A 392 3.93 12.15 -9.43
CA PHE A 392 5.15 12.16 -8.66
C PHE A 392 5.64 10.72 -8.51
N GLN A 393 6.93 10.50 -8.75
CA GLN A 393 7.56 9.19 -8.64
C GLN A 393 8.51 9.16 -7.45
N TYR A 394 8.36 8.15 -6.62
CA TYR A 394 9.22 7.84 -5.48
C TYR A 394 9.94 6.53 -5.76
N HIS A 395 11.21 6.45 -5.37
CA HIS A 395 12.06 5.28 -5.55
C HIS A 395 12.57 4.79 -4.20
N VAL A 396 12.44 3.50 -3.95
CA VAL A 396 12.97 2.81 -2.79
C VAL A 396 13.86 1.67 -3.27
N SER A 397 15.12 1.69 -2.90
CA SER A 397 16.04 0.60 -3.18
C SER A 397 15.75 -0.59 -2.28
N ILE A 398 15.48 -1.75 -2.87
CA ILE A 398 15.31 -3.01 -2.14
C ILE A 398 16.59 -3.83 -2.31
N ARG A 399 17.62 -3.42 -1.57
CA ARG A 399 18.93 -4.08 -1.54
C ARG A 399 19.41 -4.21 -0.10
N PRO A 400 20.09 -5.29 0.29
CA PRO A 400 20.54 -5.48 1.68
C PRO A 400 21.40 -4.32 2.22
N GLU A 401 22.25 -3.73 1.38
CA GLU A 401 23.12 -2.61 1.73
C GLU A 401 22.39 -1.28 1.95
N ASP A 402 21.17 -1.15 1.44
CA ASP A 402 20.34 0.05 1.56
C ASP A 402 19.27 -0.06 2.66
N LEU A 403 19.11 -1.26 3.24
CA LEU A 403 18.19 -1.48 4.37
C LEU A 403 18.84 -1.05 5.69
N VAL A 404 19.12 0.24 5.80
CA VAL A 404 19.82 0.85 6.95
C VAL A 404 19.06 2.08 7.43
N VAL A 405 18.82 2.16 8.75
CA VAL A 405 18.18 3.32 9.38
C VAL A 405 18.97 4.60 9.07
N GLY A 406 18.26 5.65 8.66
CA GLY A 406 18.81 6.93 8.23
C GLY A 406 19.15 7.00 6.73
N LYS A 407 18.91 5.92 5.97
CA LYS A 407 19.03 5.89 4.50
C LYS A 407 17.74 5.38 3.88
N ASN A 408 17.57 5.66 2.57
CA ASN A 408 16.49 5.05 1.77
C ASN A 408 15.11 5.19 2.42
N TYR A 409 14.85 6.34 3.08
CA TYR A 409 13.63 6.65 3.83
C TYR A 409 13.37 5.76 5.06
N ILE A 410 14.32 4.94 5.49
CA ILE A 410 14.16 4.10 6.68
C ILE A 410 14.39 4.94 7.93
N VAL A 411 13.35 5.09 8.73
CA VAL A 411 13.37 5.90 9.97
C VAL A 411 13.51 5.05 11.22
N ASP A 412 13.16 3.77 11.15
CA ASP A 412 13.25 2.85 12.29
C ASP A 412 13.43 1.41 11.83
N LYS A 413 13.91 0.56 12.74
CA LYS A 413 13.92 -0.90 12.58
C LYS A 413 13.51 -1.57 13.87
N ARG A 414 12.87 -2.71 13.76
CA ARG A 414 12.52 -3.57 14.90
C ARG A 414 12.97 -4.99 14.67
N GLU A 415 13.57 -5.58 15.68
CA GLU A 415 14.00 -6.97 15.68
C GLU A 415 13.08 -7.76 16.61
N TYR A 416 12.64 -8.91 16.15
CA TYR A 416 11.77 -9.78 16.91
C TYR A 416 12.11 -11.25 16.68
N THR A 417 12.04 -12.05 17.73
CA THR A 417 12.28 -13.50 17.67
C THR A 417 10.96 -14.24 17.89
N PRO A 418 10.27 -14.66 16.82
CA PRO A 418 9.00 -15.36 16.94
C PRO A 418 9.16 -16.78 17.44
N SER A 419 8.13 -17.30 18.11
CA SER A 419 8.02 -18.73 18.38
C SER A 419 7.50 -19.44 17.12
N LEU A 420 8.35 -20.25 16.50
CA LEU A 420 8.05 -20.91 15.25
C LEU A 420 7.41 -22.30 15.46
N PRO A 421 6.42 -22.71 14.64
CA PRO A 421 5.75 -24.01 14.73
C PRO A 421 6.67 -25.23 14.64
N ASN A 422 7.77 -25.13 13.88
CA ASN A 422 8.76 -26.19 13.72
C ASN A 422 9.74 -26.32 14.91
N GLY A 423 9.61 -25.43 15.90
CA GLY A 423 10.47 -25.44 17.09
C GLY A 423 11.84 -24.79 16.89
N THR A 424 12.13 -24.17 15.75
CA THR A 424 13.35 -23.40 15.55
C THR A 424 13.40 -22.26 16.57
N LYS A 425 14.52 -22.12 17.23
CA LYS A 425 14.77 -21.09 18.25
C LYS A 425 15.78 -20.07 17.75
N ASN A 426 15.68 -18.85 18.27
CA ASN A 426 16.64 -17.76 18.01
C ASN A 426 16.72 -17.32 16.55
N GLU A 427 15.67 -17.54 15.77
CA GLU A 427 15.55 -16.95 14.44
C GLU A 427 14.91 -15.57 14.57
N THR A 428 15.72 -14.54 14.42
CA THR A 428 15.30 -13.14 14.55
C THR A 428 14.92 -12.58 13.20
N VAL A 429 13.80 -11.90 13.14
CA VAL A 429 13.32 -11.17 11.96
C VAL A 429 13.50 -9.68 12.18
N THR A 430 13.76 -8.95 11.11
CA THR A 430 13.88 -7.49 11.13
C THR A 430 12.74 -6.87 10.33
N TRP A 431 12.08 -5.91 10.93
CA TRP A 431 11.11 -5.03 10.29
C TRP A 431 11.72 -3.65 10.13
N TYR A 432 11.55 -3.04 8.96
CA TYR A 432 11.97 -1.68 8.65
C TYR A 432 10.77 -0.76 8.50
N GLN A 433 10.80 0.39 9.17
CA GLN A 433 9.82 1.45 8.98
C GLN A 433 10.33 2.43 7.94
N PHE A 434 9.62 2.51 6.83
CA PHE A 434 9.84 3.51 5.80
C PHE A 434 8.87 4.66 6.00
N ARG A 435 9.38 5.88 5.85
CA ARG A 435 8.60 7.11 5.89
C ARG A 435 9.07 8.02 4.78
N ILE A 436 8.29 8.10 3.71
CA ILE A 436 8.61 8.84 2.50
C ILE A 436 7.80 10.14 2.52
N PRO A 437 8.41 11.32 2.71
CA PRO A 437 7.71 12.59 2.60
C PRO A 437 7.15 12.76 1.17
N VAL A 438 5.88 13.15 1.04
CA VAL A 438 5.24 13.26 -0.28
C VAL A 438 5.84 14.38 -1.14
N ASP A 439 6.48 15.37 -0.53
CA ASP A 439 7.20 16.44 -1.21
C ASP A 439 8.63 16.04 -1.67
N GLN A 440 9.16 14.89 -1.20
CA GLN A 440 10.49 14.39 -1.55
C GLN A 440 10.44 13.32 -2.64
N TYR A 441 9.74 13.62 -3.73
CA TYR A 441 9.71 12.74 -4.90
C TYR A 441 11.07 12.74 -5.65
N GLU A 442 11.43 11.61 -6.24
CA GLU A 442 12.63 11.48 -7.07
C GLU A 442 12.48 12.24 -8.40
N SER A 443 11.30 12.12 -9.03
CA SER A 443 11.04 12.73 -10.32
C SER A 443 9.55 13.03 -10.52
N LYS A 444 9.27 13.89 -11.51
CA LYS A 444 7.92 14.18 -12.00
C LYS A 444 7.77 13.64 -13.42
N VAL A 445 6.62 13.06 -13.70
CA VAL A 445 6.21 12.68 -15.04
C VAL A 445 5.04 13.54 -15.46
N GLY A 446 5.06 14.03 -16.69
CA GLY A 446 4.05 14.97 -17.20
C GLY A 446 4.05 16.32 -16.48
N ASN A 447 2.98 17.10 -16.66
CA ASN A 447 2.84 18.45 -16.09
C ASN A 447 2.11 18.41 -14.75
N ILE A 448 2.64 17.68 -13.76
CA ILE A 448 2.13 17.74 -12.39
C ILE A 448 2.90 18.81 -11.61
N ASN A 449 2.17 19.70 -10.92
CA ASN A 449 2.77 20.83 -10.21
C ASN A 449 2.49 20.82 -8.71
N ASP A 450 1.37 20.26 -8.30
CA ASP A 450 0.87 20.25 -6.93
C ASP A 450 0.20 18.92 -6.58
N PHE A 451 -0.20 18.78 -5.33
CA PHE A 451 -0.82 17.58 -4.78
C PHE A 451 -2.34 17.68 -4.67
N SER A 452 -2.98 18.59 -5.38
CA SER A 452 -4.43 18.81 -5.32
C SER A 452 -5.25 17.78 -6.11
N SER A 453 -4.59 16.99 -7.00
CA SER A 453 -5.26 15.97 -7.81
C SER A 453 -4.45 14.68 -7.89
N ILE A 454 -4.46 13.92 -6.80
CA ILE A 454 -3.82 12.61 -6.69
C ILE A 454 -4.89 11.53 -6.77
N ARG A 455 -5.28 11.14 -7.99
CA ARG A 455 -6.42 10.24 -8.22
C ARG A 455 -6.04 8.77 -8.05
N PHE A 456 -4.79 8.41 -8.36
CA PHE A 456 -4.31 7.03 -8.36
C PHE A 456 -3.00 6.89 -7.60
N MET A 457 -2.79 5.69 -7.10
CA MET A 457 -1.51 5.19 -6.61
C MET A 457 -1.13 3.95 -7.42
N ARG A 458 0.10 3.94 -7.97
CA ARG A 458 0.69 2.77 -8.62
C ARG A 458 1.94 2.36 -7.88
N MET A 459 2.09 1.06 -7.65
CA MET A 459 3.31 0.46 -7.13
C MET A 459 3.84 -0.55 -8.13
N PHE A 460 5.14 -0.54 -8.40
CA PHE A 460 5.75 -1.51 -9.28
C PHE A 460 7.17 -1.86 -8.88
N LEU A 461 7.59 -3.06 -9.26
CA LEU A 461 8.91 -3.64 -9.02
C LEU A 461 9.62 -3.85 -10.35
N THR A 462 10.92 -3.60 -10.37
CA THR A 462 11.79 -3.84 -11.54
C THR A 462 13.23 -4.06 -11.12
N ASN A 463 14.09 -4.41 -12.04
CA ASN A 463 15.53 -4.58 -11.84
C ASN A 463 15.89 -5.71 -10.85
N PHE A 464 15.02 -6.70 -10.69
CA PHE A 464 15.28 -7.92 -9.94
C PHE A 464 15.73 -9.06 -10.87
N GLU A 465 16.69 -9.86 -10.43
CA GLU A 465 17.09 -11.08 -11.13
C GLU A 465 16.35 -12.33 -10.64
N LYS A 466 15.90 -12.32 -9.39
CA LYS A 466 15.29 -13.47 -8.73
C LYS A 466 13.91 -13.09 -8.17
N PRO A 467 13.02 -14.05 -8.02
CA PRO A 467 11.76 -13.83 -7.34
C PRO A 467 11.95 -13.26 -5.93
N ILE A 468 11.07 -12.34 -5.55
CA ILE A 468 11.08 -11.72 -4.24
C ILE A 468 9.67 -11.66 -3.67
N VAL A 469 9.57 -11.77 -2.34
CA VAL A 469 8.33 -11.53 -1.58
C VAL A 469 8.58 -10.39 -0.61
N MET A 470 7.90 -9.28 -0.82
CA MET A 470 7.87 -8.15 0.12
C MET A 470 6.63 -8.27 0.99
N ARG A 471 6.80 -8.19 2.30
CA ARG A 471 5.71 -8.35 3.26
C ARG A 471 5.51 -7.09 4.06
N PHE A 472 4.34 -6.48 3.94
CA PHE A 472 3.96 -5.22 4.57
C PHE A 472 3.10 -5.49 5.80
N GLY A 473 3.54 -5.02 6.94
CA GLY A 473 2.75 -5.04 8.17
C GLY A 473 1.78 -3.87 8.27
N THR A 474 2.17 -2.71 7.71
CA THR A 474 1.32 -1.54 7.44
C THR A 474 1.72 -0.91 6.12
N LEU A 475 0.78 -0.23 5.47
CA LEU A 475 1.03 0.64 4.32
C LEU A 475 -0.03 1.73 4.33
N ASP A 476 0.38 2.94 4.67
CA ASP A 476 -0.50 4.04 5.01
C ASP A 476 -0.12 5.34 4.30
N LEU A 477 -1.12 6.11 3.92
CA LEU A 477 -0.98 7.54 3.64
C LEU A 477 -1.26 8.30 4.94
N VAL A 478 -0.22 8.90 5.50
CA VAL A 478 -0.29 9.55 6.82
C VAL A 478 -0.62 11.01 6.67
N ARG A 479 -1.66 11.46 7.39
CA ARG A 479 -2.12 12.84 7.45
C ARG A 479 -1.72 13.47 8.77
N GLY A 480 -1.14 14.65 8.72
CA GLY A 480 -0.89 15.50 9.88
C GLY A 480 -2.09 16.43 10.14
N THR A 481 -2.40 16.65 11.41
CA THR A 481 -3.40 17.66 11.81
C THR A 481 -2.78 19.05 11.84
N TRP A 482 -1.52 19.12 12.24
CA TRP A 482 -0.73 20.35 12.30
C TRP A 482 0.11 20.51 11.04
N ARG A 483 0.19 21.74 10.54
CA ARG A 483 0.93 22.10 9.33
C ARG A 483 2.06 23.06 9.66
N THR A 484 3.20 22.89 8.99
CA THR A 484 4.27 23.88 9.04
C THR A 484 3.87 25.11 8.22
N TYR A 485 4.14 26.28 8.75
CA TYR A 485 3.89 27.55 8.07
C TYR A 485 5.14 27.92 7.25
N ASP A 486 5.04 27.86 5.92
CA ASP A 486 6.17 27.97 5.01
C ASP A 486 6.55 29.41 4.64
N GLN A 487 5.66 30.38 4.94
CA GLN A 487 5.97 31.77 4.66
C GLN A 487 6.99 32.32 5.65
N PRO A 488 7.94 33.17 5.22
CA PRO A 488 8.96 33.71 6.10
C PRO A 488 8.33 34.54 7.22
N LEU A 489 8.64 34.19 8.45
CA LEU A 489 8.32 34.94 9.64
C LEU A 489 9.61 35.52 10.21
N GLY A 490 9.92 36.79 9.87
CA GLY A 490 11.16 37.42 10.31
C GLY A 490 12.37 37.18 9.37
N ALA A 491 13.58 37.23 9.92
CA ALA A 491 14.81 37.01 9.15
C ALA A 491 14.93 35.55 8.72
N ALA A 492 15.32 35.29 7.47
CA ALA A 492 15.55 33.93 6.95
C ALA A 492 17.05 33.59 7.07
N ASN A 493 17.45 32.85 8.10
CA ASN A 493 18.84 32.51 8.38
C ASN A 493 19.12 30.98 8.34
N GLY A 494 18.19 30.19 7.74
CA GLY A 494 18.37 28.75 7.54
C GLY A 494 17.90 27.88 8.72
N GLY A 495 17.18 28.43 9.68
CA GLY A 495 16.50 27.64 10.72
C GLY A 495 15.44 26.73 10.13
N THR A 496 15.34 25.51 10.64
CA THR A 496 14.32 24.53 10.25
C THR A 496 13.41 24.22 11.42
N LEU A 497 12.13 23.96 11.09
CA LEU A 497 11.12 23.44 12.01
C LEU A 497 10.52 22.21 11.37
N GLU A 498 10.59 21.11 12.10
CA GLU A 498 9.92 19.85 11.75
C GLU A 498 8.82 19.60 12.77
N ALA A 499 7.60 19.43 12.29
CA ALA A 499 6.44 19.07 13.11
C ALA A 499 6.07 17.62 12.79
N SER A 500 5.99 16.79 13.81
CA SER A 500 5.60 15.39 13.64
C SER A 500 4.76 14.90 14.82
N ALA A 501 3.86 13.96 14.57
CA ALA A 501 3.16 13.28 15.65
C ALA A 501 4.05 12.23 16.28
N VAL A 502 4.05 12.15 17.59
CA VAL A 502 4.67 11.10 18.39
C VAL A 502 3.60 10.41 19.22
N SER A 503 3.75 9.11 19.44
CA SER A 503 2.80 8.32 20.21
C SER A 503 3.50 7.38 21.18
N ILE A 504 2.79 6.96 22.22
CA ILE A 504 3.34 6.02 23.19
C ILE A 504 3.63 4.66 22.56
N GLU A 505 2.81 4.22 21.60
CA GLU A 505 2.97 2.92 20.96
C GLU A 505 4.18 2.87 20.00
N GLU A 506 4.48 3.98 19.35
CA GLU A 506 5.54 4.05 18.34
C GLU A 506 6.85 4.62 18.88
N ASN A 507 6.79 5.54 19.85
CA ASN A 507 7.92 6.39 20.23
C ASN A 507 8.42 6.23 21.67
N ALA A 508 7.75 5.45 22.53
CA ALA A 508 8.13 5.37 23.95
C ALA A 508 9.55 4.79 24.19
N GLU A 509 10.11 4.06 23.22
CA GLU A 509 11.46 3.48 23.31
C GLU A 509 12.43 4.04 22.26
N LYS A 510 12.02 5.07 21.50
CA LYS A 510 12.84 5.65 20.42
C LYS A 510 13.80 6.72 20.92
N THR A 511 14.92 6.82 20.24
CA THR A 511 15.87 7.95 20.33
C THR A 511 15.93 8.68 18.98
N PRO A 512 16.07 9.99 18.92
CA PRO A 512 16.30 10.90 20.07
C PRO A 512 15.03 11.28 20.83
N VAL A 513 13.84 10.95 20.28
CA VAL A 513 12.55 11.31 20.87
C VAL A 513 11.98 10.10 21.60
N ASN A 514 12.09 10.12 22.93
CA ASN A 514 11.43 9.13 23.80
C ASN A 514 10.14 9.77 24.33
N TYR A 515 9.00 9.31 23.82
CA TYR A 515 7.71 9.82 24.29
C TYR A 515 7.33 9.21 25.63
N VAL A 516 7.13 10.05 26.61
CA VAL A 516 6.67 9.66 27.96
C VAL A 516 5.40 10.42 28.26
N LEU A 517 4.39 9.72 28.78
CA LEU A 517 3.15 10.36 29.23
C LEU A 517 3.44 11.48 30.23
N PRO A 518 2.89 12.68 30.04
CA PRO A 518 3.03 13.76 30.99
C PRO A 518 2.50 13.36 32.38
N PRO A 519 3.11 13.84 33.46
CA PRO A 519 2.67 13.53 34.81
C PRO A 519 1.22 13.92 35.03
N GLY A 520 0.39 12.98 35.51
CA GLY A 520 -1.03 13.21 35.81
C GLY A 520 -1.98 12.88 34.66
N ILE A 521 -1.50 12.66 33.45
CA ILE A 521 -2.32 12.20 32.34
C ILE A 521 -2.43 10.67 32.42
N ARG A 522 -3.65 10.15 32.23
CA ARG A 522 -3.94 8.73 32.10
C ARG A 522 -4.49 8.48 30.70
N ARG A 523 -4.08 7.41 30.09
CA ARG A 523 -4.61 7.00 28.79
C ARG A 523 -6.12 6.80 28.89
N GLY A 524 -6.86 7.37 27.95
CA GLY A 524 -8.28 7.12 27.77
C GLY A 524 -8.52 5.64 27.41
N GLN A 525 -9.75 5.19 27.56
CA GLN A 525 -10.19 3.89 27.05
C GLN A 525 -10.87 4.11 25.71
N ASP A 526 -10.48 3.34 24.70
CA ASP A 526 -11.09 3.41 23.37
C ASP A 526 -12.56 2.93 23.46
N PRO A 527 -13.54 3.83 23.32
CA PRO A 527 -14.95 3.47 23.41
C PRO A 527 -15.44 2.59 22.25
N SER A 528 -14.68 2.51 21.15
CA SER A 528 -14.97 1.64 20.02
C SER A 528 -14.59 0.18 20.29
N GLN A 529 -13.76 -0.05 21.31
CA GLN A 529 -13.27 -1.38 21.69
C GLN A 529 -14.01 -1.90 22.92
N PRO A 530 -14.88 -2.93 22.80
CA PRO A 530 -15.69 -3.43 23.91
C PRO A 530 -14.87 -4.03 25.06
N GLN A 531 -13.56 -4.12 24.93
CA GLN A 531 -12.65 -4.75 25.88
C GLN A 531 -11.69 -3.77 26.57
N LEU A 532 -12.02 -2.47 26.59
CA LEU A 532 -11.31 -1.45 27.35
C LEU A 532 -9.80 -1.35 27.00
N VAL A 533 -9.47 -1.36 25.72
CA VAL A 533 -8.10 -1.09 25.27
C VAL A 533 -7.80 0.38 25.51
N GLU A 534 -6.64 0.68 26.08
CA GLU A 534 -6.19 2.06 26.26
C GLU A 534 -5.89 2.71 24.90
N GLU A 535 -6.33 3.95 24.73
CA GLU A 535 -6.04 4.73 23.53
C GLU A 535 -4.54 4.95 23.33
N ASN A 536 -4.13 5.06 22.07
CA ASN A 536 -2.76 5.42 21.72
C ASN A 536 -2.58 6.92 21.93
N GLU A 537 -2.04 7.29 23.08
CA GLU A 537 -1.78 8.69 23.42
C GLU A 537 -0.76 9.28 22.46
N GLN A 538 -1.08 10.46 21.92
CA GLN A 538 -0.27 11.15 20.93
C GLN A 538 0.05 12.58 21.38
N ALA A 539 1.17 13.11 20.89
CA ALA A 539 1.53 14.50 21.08
C ALA A 539 2.21 15.06 19.81
N LEU A 540 2.20 16.38 19.68
CA LEU A 540 2.92 17.07 18.63
C LEU A 540 4.39 17.25 19.05
N SER A 541 5.31 16.71 18.29
CA SER A 541 6.75 16.95 18.43
C SER A 541 7.19 18.07 17.51
N LEU A 542 7.83 19.08 18.06
CA LEU A 542 8.41 20.19 17.32
C LEU A 542 9.93 20.13 17.45
N VAL A 543 10.62 19.84 16.36
CA VAL A 543 12.08 19.81 16.30
C VAL A 543 12.58 21.05 15.59
N VAL A 544 13.26 21.91 16.34
CA VAL A 544 13.81 23.18 15.85
C VAL A 544 15.32 23.07 15.76
N LYS A 545 15.88 23.38 14.59
CA LYS A 545 17.33 23.34 14.35
C LYS A 545 17.81 24.68 13.76
N ASN A 546 18.95 25.14 14.22
CA ASN A 546 19.65 26.32 13.68
C ASN A 546 18.82 27.61 13.63
N LEU A 547 17.83 27.77 14.51
CA LEU A 547 17.02 28.99 14.59
C LEU A 547 17.87 30.14 15.15
N SER A 548 18.04 31.19 14.36
CA SER A 548 18.84 32.38 14.71
C SER A 548 17.99 33.48 15.32
N SER A 549 18.63 34.42 16.01
CA SER A 549 17.95 35.59 16.55
C SER A 549 17.25 36.39 15.45
N GLY A 550 15.97 36.69 15.63
CA GLY A 550 15.12 37.39 14.65
C GLY A 550 14.47 36.49 13.59
N GLU A 551 14.77 35.21 13.59
CA GLU A 551 14.07 34.20 12.79
C GLU A 551 12.90 33.60 13.60
N ALA A 552 11.79 33.36 12.93
CA ALA A 552 10.64 32.69 13.53
C ALA A 552 10.09 31.60 12.59
N LYS A 553 9.60 30.53 13.18
CA LYS A 553 8.90 29.43 12.51
C LYS A 553 7.58 29.18 13.22
N ALA A 554 6.58 28.72 12.49
CA ALA A 554 5.27 28.45 13.07
C ALA A 554 4.68 27.16 12.53
N VAL A 555 3.83 26.56 13.34
CA VAL A 555 2.90 25.51 12.93
C VAL A 555 1.47 26.01 13.14
N TYR A 556 0.55 25.52 12.34
CA TYR A 556 -0.85 25.90 12.45
C TYR A 556 -1.77 24.70 12.24
N LYS A 557 -2.95 24.77 12.81
CA LYS A 557 -4.02 23.78 12.64
C LYS A 557 -5.25 24.50 12.10
N ASN A 558 -5.82 23.99 11.02
CA ASN A 558 -7.11 24.46 10.52
C ASN A 558 -8.23 23.99 11.45
N THR A 559 -9.11 24.88 11.87
CA THR A 559 -10.27 24.54 12.67
C THR A 559 -11.56 24.98 11.99
N THR A 560 -12.58 24.15 12.06
CA THR A 560 -13.94 24.46 11.59
C THR A 560 -14.83 25.02 12.69
N LEU A 561 -14.28 25.25 13.89
CA LEU A 561 -15.04 25.77 15.02
C LEU A 561 -15.45 27.24 14.76
N ASP A 562 -16.73 27.55 14.97
CA ASP A 562 -17.22 28.91 14.99
C ASP A 562 -16.90 29.57 16.34
N LEU A 563 -15.74 30.21 16.42
CA LEU A 563 -15.26 30.84 17.63
C LEU A 563 -16.09 32.05 18.07
N ARG A 564 -17.03 32.57 17.24
CA ARG A 564 -17.94 33.67 17.60
C ARG A 564 -18.91 33.27 18.69
N GLN A 565 -19.13 32.00 18.92
CA GLN A 565 -20.01 31.48 19.98
C GLN A 565 -19.33 31.37 21.34
N TYR A 566 -18.02 31.52 21.39
CA TYR A 566 -17.22 31.45 22.62
C TYR A 566 -16.80 32.88 23.04
N LYS A 567 -17.14 33.26 24.28
CA LYS A 567 -16.76 34.55 24.86
C LYS A 567 -15.52 34.42 25.73
#